data_7c3ec3c6a291d389b3f64380be83c4fc
#
_entry.id   7c3ec3c6a291d389b3f64380be83c4fc
#
_cell.length_a   1.000
_cell.length_b   1.000
_cell.length_c   1.000
_cell.angle_alpha   90.00
_cell.angle_beta   90.00
_cell.angle_gamma   90.00
#
_symmetry.space_group_name_H-M   'P 1'
#
loop_
_entity.id
_entity.type
_entity.pdbx_description
1 polymer ?
#
loop_
_entity_poly.entity_id
_entity_poly.type
_entity_poly.pdbx_seq_one_letter_code
_entity_poly.pdbx_strand_id
1 'polypeptide(L)'
;LSLPEQPLRHSKDLRGRDLYKAWLGCDQQRDAADCLESLTKSGISKVDWLVVDHYGLDINWENQLVTGMRACNSQPRLLVIDDLADRVHQADLLLDQNFFGNEKDQRYEQLVPASCKTLTGPHYALLGPEYAQLHAHVPQRNELKRVMVYFGGVDPDNVTGRTLEALFDPRLKDIAVDVVLGHQSSHRKTVMELVTRRPLTTLHKPLSSLAGLIARADLAIGAGGTTTWERCCLG
;
A
#
# COMPACT_ATOMS: atom_id res chain seq x y z
N LEU A 1 13.13 -12.68 -3.90
CA LEU A 1 12.86 -13.10 -5.28
C LEU A 1 12.62 -11.83 -6.09
N SER A 2 13.55 -11.49 -7.00
CA SER A 2 13.34 -10.41 -7.96
C SER A 2 12.37 -10.92 -9.02
N LEU A 3 11.20 -10.30 -9.10
CA LEU A 3 10.28 -10.51 -10.22
C LEU A 3 10.95 -10.06 -11.52
N PRO A 4 10.77 -10.77 -12.64
CA PRO A 4 11.32 -10.34 -13.91
C PRO A 4 10.74 -8.96 -14.29
N GLU A 5 11.63 -8.01 -14.59
CA GLU A 5 11.25 -6.72 -15.18
C GLU A 5 10.68 -6.97 -16.58
N GLN A 6 9.37 -7.15 -16.67
CA GLN A 6 8.68 -7.08 -17.95
C GLN A 6 8.05 -5.70 -18.12
N PRO A 7 8.24 -5.03 -19.25
CA PRO A 7 7.71 -3.70 -19.46
C PRO A 7 6.19 -3.76 -19.58
N LEU A 8 5.50 -3.03 -18.71
CA LEU A 8 4.05 -2.73 -18.73
C LEU A 8 3.63 -1.95 -20.01
N ARG A 9 4.06 -2.37 -21.20
CA ARG A 9 3.88 -1.62 -22.43
C ARG A 9 2.45 -1.63 -23.00
N HIS A 10 1.49 -2.37 -22.38
CA HIS A 10 0.12 -2.47 -22.92
C HIS A 10 -1.00 -2.24 -21.90
N SER A 11 -0.70 -1.68 -20.73
CA SER A 11 -1.71 -1.50 -19.67
C SER A 11 -2.54 -0.21 -19.74
N LYS A 12 -2.28 0.68 -20.71
CA LYS A 12 -2.94 2.00 -20.78
C LYS A 12 -4.46 1.94 -21.02
N ASP A 13 -4.95 0.85 -21.61
CA ASP A 13 -6.37 0.67 -21.93
C ASP A 13 -7.09 -0.32 -20.99
N LEU A 14 -6.37 -1.01 -20.13
CA LEU A 14 -6.95 -1.97 -19.17
C LEU A 14 -7.50 -1.24 -17.95
N ARG A 15 -8.69 -1.65 -17.48
CA ARG A 15 -9.34 -1.10 -16.28
C ARG A 15 -9.81 -2.22 -15.36
N GLY A 16 -9.90 -1.91 -14.06
CA GLY A 16 -10.40 -2.83 -13.05
C GLY A 16 -9.59 -4.13 -12.99
N ARG A 17 -10.27 -5.27 -12.94
CA ARG A 17 -9.64 -6.60 -12.75
C ARG A 17 -8.63 -6.98 -13.82
N ASP A 18 -8.81 -6.57 -15.07
CA ASP A 18 -7.88 -6.91 -16.14
C ASP A 18 -6.53 -6.19 -15.98
N LEU A 19 -6.57 -4.96 -15.46
CA LEU A 19 -5.36 -4.24 -15.08
C LEU A 19 -4.59 -4.97 -13.96
N TYR A 20 -5.30 -5.40 -12.91
CA TYR A 20 -4.68 -6.11 -11.79
C TYR A 20 -4.12 -7.47 -12.17
N LYS A 21 -4.79 -8.21 -13.07
CA LYS A 21 -4.27 -9.45 -13.65
C LYS A 21 -2.99 -9.20 -14.45
N ALA A 22 -2.95 -8.08 -15.20
CA ALA A 22 -1.75 -7.73 -15.97
C ALA A 22 -0.54 -7.41 -15.06
N TRP A 23 -0.76 -6.95 -13.82
CA TRP A 23 0.31 -6.73 -12.85
C TRP A 23 1.02 -8.02 -12.40
N LEU A 24 0.33 -9.16 -12.46
CA LEU A 24 0.93 -10.46 -12.15
C LEU A 24 1.99 -10.87 -13.19
N GLY A 25 1.87 -10.39 -14.43
CA GLY A 25 2.83 -10.65 -15.51
C GLY A 25 2.73 -12.04 -16.15
N CYS A 26 1.94 -12.94 -15.57
CA CYS A 26 1.62 -14.27 -16.08
C CYS A 26 0.20 -14.67 -15.65
N ASP A 27 -0.26 -15.86 -16.05
CA ASP A 27 -1.51 -16.39 -15.52
C ASP A 27 -1.34 -16.92 -14.08
N GLN A 28 -2.45 -17.00 -13.35
CA GLN A 28 -2.45 -17.42 -11.95
C GLN A 28 -1.97 -18.87 -11.77
N GLN A 29 -2.19 -19.76 -12.74
CA GLN A 29 -1.77 -21.16 -12.66
C GLN A 29 -0.24 -21.25 -12.74
N ARG A 30 0.36 -20.48 -13.63
CA ARG A 30 1.81 -20.41 -13.77
C ARG A 30 2.45 -19.81 -12.52
N ASP A 31 1.93 -18.71 -12.01
CA ASP A 31 2.45 -18.05 -10.81
C ASP A 31 2.38 -18.99 -9.59
N ALA A 32 1.26 -19.68 -9.37
CA ALA A 32 1.13 -20.64 -8.29
C ALA A 32 2.14 -21.79 -8.41
N ALA A 33 2.38 -22.29 -9.63
CA ALA A 33 3.36 -23.36 -9.87
C ALA A 33 4.80 -22.86 -9.58
N ASP A 34 5.15 -21.67 -10.02
CA ASP A 34 6.46 -21.05 -9.77
C ASP A 34 6.69 -20.78 -8.27
N CYS A 35 5.63 -20.40 -7.52
CA CYS A 35 5.67 -20.28 -6.07
C CYS A 35 5.96 -21.61 -5.39
N LEU A 36 5.27 -22.70 -5.78
CA LEU A 36 5.51 -24.05 -5.24
C LEU A 36 6.93 -24.54 -5.53
N GLU A 37 7.40 -24.33 -6.74
CA GLU A 37 8.78 -24.66 -7.12
C GLU A 37 9.80 -23.89 -6.26
N SER A 38 9.56 -22.61 -6.04
CA SER A 38 10.43 -21.76 -5.23
C SER A 38 10.48 -22.21 -3.77
N LEU A 39 9.36 -22.59 -3.18
CA LEU A 39 9.29 -23.15 -1.83
C LEU A 39 10.12 -24.45 -1.73
N THR A 40 9.95 -25.34 -2.73
CA THR A 40 10.70 -26.60 -2.80
C THR A 40 12.21 -26.36 -2.91
N LYS A 41 12.64 -25.48 -3.81
CA LYS A 41 14.05 -25.12 -4.01
C LYS A 41 14.68 -24.47 -2.77
N SER A 42 13.87 -23.73 -1.99
CA SER A 42 14.32 -23.10 -0.75
C SER A 42 14.37 -24.07 0.44
N GLY A 43 14.01 -25.33 0.27
CA GLY A 43 13.98 -26.33 1.34
C GLY A 43 12.92 -26.05 2.41
N ILE A 44 11.92 -25.22 2.12
CA ILE A 44 10.84 -24.89 3.05
C ILE A 44 9.83 -26.05 3.02
N SER A 45 9.85 -26.87 4.05
CA SER A 45 8.98 -28.06 4.17
C SER A 45 7.68 -27.80 4.91
N LYS A 46 7.62 -26.71 5.70
CA LYS A 46 6.43 -26.36 6.49
C LYS A 46 6.16 -24.87 6.42
N VAL A 47 4.91 -24.56 6.13
CA VAL A 47 4.37 -23.18 6.14
C VAL A 47 3.13 -23.19 7.04
N ASP A 48 3.11 -22.33 8.05
CA ASP A 48 1.97 -22.20 8.96
C ASP A 48 0.97 -21.18 8.43
N TRP A 49 1.45 -20.11 7.79
CA TRP A 49 0.63 -19.07 7.19
C TRP A 49 1.13 -18.72 5.79
N LEU A 50 0.16 -18.55 4.89
CA LEU A 50 0.34 -17.95 3.57
C LEU A 50 -0.36 -16.60 3.57
N VAL A 51 0.38 -15.53 3.24
CA VAL A 51 -0.16 -14.17 3.14
C VAL A 51 -0.25 -13.77 1.68
N VAL A 52 -1.43 -13.38 1.23
CA VAL A 52 -1.71 -12.94 -0.14
C VAL A 52 -2.09 -11.46 -0.12
N ASP A 53 -1.26 -10.63 -0.75
CA ASP A 53 -1.47 -9.19 -0.92
C ASP A 53 -1.26 -8.82 -2.39
N HIS A 54 -2.23 -9.17 -3.23
CA HIS A 54 -2.18 -8.88 -4.67
C HIS A 54 -3.57 -8.89 -5.31
N TYR A 55 -3.96 -7.83 -5.95
CA TYR A 55 -5.29 -7.65 -6.57
C TYR A 55 -5.58 -8.58 -7.77
N GLY A 56 -4.57 -9.11 -8.40
CA GLY A 56 -4.70 -10.04 -9.53
C GLY A 56 -4.94 -11.49 -9.14
N LEU A 57 -4.86 -11.84 -7.85
CA LEU A 57 -5.04 -13.21 -7.35
C LEU A 57 -6.45 -13.41 -6.80
N ASP A 58 -6.98 -14.61 -6.96
CA ASP A 58 -8.29 -15.01 -6.47
C ASP A 58 -8.28 -16.48 -6.00
N ILE A 59 -9.45 -17.01 -5.66
CA ILE A 59 -9.66 -18.35 -5.15
C ILE A 59 -9.00 -19.45 -6.01
N ASN A 60 -8.81 -19.26 -7.31
CA ASN A 60 -8.20 -20.26 -8.17
C ASN A 60 -6.72 -20.43 -7.87
N TRP A 61 -6.00 -19.32 -7.74
CA TRP A 61 -4.60 -19.30 -7.33
C TRP A 61 -4.42 -19.87 -5.92
N GLU A 62 -5.26 -19.40 -5.00
CA GLU A 62 -5.22 -19.79 -3.59
C GLU A 62 -5.41 -21.30 -3.41
N ASN A 63 -6.42 -21.87 -4.06
CA ASN A 63 -6.70 -23.31 -4.02
C ASN A 63 -5.56 -24.14 -4.64
N GLN A 64 -5.00 -23.69 -5.76
CA GLN A 64 -3.89 -24.37 -6.41
C GLN A 64 -2.66 -24.43 -5.50
N LEU A 65 -2.29 -23.29 -4.92
CA LEU A 65 -1.12 -23.19 -4.05
C LEU A 65 -1.30 -24.03 -2.78
N VAL A 66 -2.43 -23.87 -2.09
CA VAL A 66 -2.72 -24.62 -0.85
C VAL A 66 -2.78 -26.13 -1.12
N THR A 67 -3.36 -26.55 -2.25
CA THR A 67 -3.42 -27.98 -2.64
C THR A 67 -2.02 -28.53 -2.89
N GLY A 68 -1.16 -27.80 -3.61
CA GLY A 68 0.23 -28.18 -3.84
C GLY A 68 1.03 -28.28 -2.54
N MET A 69 0.84 -27.34 -1.61
CA MET A 69 1.49 -27.37 -0.30
C MET A 69 1.02 -28.54 0.57
N ARG A 70 -0.28 -28.89 0.53
CA ARG A 70 -0.81 -30.07 1.23
C ARG A 70 -0.20 -31.37 0.72
N ALA A 71 0.04 -31.50 -0.58
CA ALA A 71 0.73 -32.63 -1.16
C ALA A 71 2.18 -32.80 -0.63
N CYS A 72 2.77 -31.70 -0.13
CA CYS A 72 4.08 -31.68 0.54
C CYS A 72 3.98 -31.72 2.08
N ASN A 73 2.88 -32.23 2.64
CA ASN A 73 2.62 -32.30 4.09
C ASN A 73 2.60 -30.94 4.83
N SER A 74 2.33 -29.84 4.13
CA SER A 74 2.12 -28.53 4.73
C SER A 74 0.64 -28.16 4.67
N GLN A 75 0.08 -27.62 5.76
CA GLN A 75 -1.33 -27.18 5.85
C GLN A 75 -1.38 -25.72 6.29
N PRO A 76 -1.02 -24.79 5.42
CA PRO A 76 -1.02 -23.38 5.77
C PRO A 76 -2.44 -22.87 5.97
N ARG A 77 -2.59 -21.92 6.90
CA ARG A 77 -3.72 -21.01 6.92
C ARG A 77 -3.49 -19.88 5.92
N LEU A 78 -4.58 -19.37 5.36
CA LEU A 78 -4.53 -18.32 4.36
C LEU A 78 -5.03 -16.98 4.92
N LEU A 79 -4.14 -15.99 4.94
CA LEU A 79 -4.49 -14.58 5.17
C LEU A 79 -4.51 -13.87 3.82
N VAL A 80 -5.65 -13.27 3.49
CA VAL A 80 -5.80 -12.40 2.32
C VAL A 80 -5.92 -10.95 2.78
N ILE A 81 -5.13 -10.07 2.17
CA ILE A 81 -5.25 -8.62 2.30
C ILE A 81 -5.94 -8.12 1.03
N ASP A 82 -7.15 -7.61 1.18
CA ASP A 82 -7.98 -7.12 0.09
C ASP A 82 -8.84 -5.94 0.52
N ASP A 83 -9.06 -4.99 -0.37
CA ASP A 83 -9.95 -3.84 -0.14
C ASP A 83 -10.92 -3.57 -1.31
N LEU A 84 -10.89 -4.44 -2.32
CA LEU A 84 -11.76 -4.31 -3.50
C LEU A 84 -13.12 -4.95 -3.27
N ALA A 85 -13.18 -6.08 -2.56
CA ALA A 85 -14.38 -6.91 -2.36
C ALA A 85 -15.09 -7.21 -3.71
N ASP A 86 -14.33 -7.61 -4.73
CA ASP A 86 -14.81 -7.84 -6.09
C ASP A 86 -14.60 -9.27 -6.58
N ARG A 87 -14.03 -10.16 -5.74
CA ARG A 87 -13.69 -11.55 -6.09
C ARG A 87 -13.77 -12.48 -4.88
N VAL A 88 -13.93 -13.77 -5.18
CA VAL A 88 -14.02 -14.81 -4.15
C VAL A 88 -12.62 -15.22 -3.69
N HIS A 89 -12.48 -15.47 -2.40
CA HIS A 89 -11.26 -15.94 -1.73
C HIS A 89 -11.49 -17.20 -0.89
N GLN A 90 -10.49 -18.06 -0.80
CA GLN A 90 -10.46 -19.23 0.10
C GLN A 90 -9.68 -18.90 1.38
N ALA A 91 -10.02 -17.78 2.02
CA ALA A 91 -9.29 -17.29 3.17
C ALA A 91 -9.75 -17.90 4.50
N ASP A 92 -8.80 -18.14 5.42
CA ASP A 92 -9.08 -18.36 6.85
C ASP A 92 -9.21 -17.03 7.58
N LEU A 93 -8.48 -16.02 7.12
CA LEU A 93 -8.49 -14.66 7.63
C LEU A 93 -8.44 -13.68 6.46
N LEU A 94 -9.34 -12.69 6.44
CA LEU A 94 -9.33 -11.59 5.47
C LEU A 94 -9.16 -10.27 6.19
N LEU A 95 -8.28 -9.43 5.68
CA LEU A 95 -8.02 -8.08 6.17
C LEU A 95 -8.41 -7.05 5.10
N ASP A 96 -9.35 -6.19 5.44
CA ASP A 96 -9.67 -4.94 4.72
C ASP A 96 -9.56 -3.77 5.69
N GLN A 97 -8.44 -3.06 5.64
CA GLN A 97 -8.17 -1.96 6.56
C GLN A 97 -8.90 -0.66 6.24
N ASN A 98 -9.67 -0.61 5.14
CA ASN A 98 -10.31 0.62 4.71
C ASN A 98 -11.64 0.88 5.44
N PHE A 99 -12.05 2.14 5.44
CA PHE A 99 -13.27 2.58 6.11
C PHE A 99 -14.46 2.56 5.15
N PHE A 100 -15.44 1.71 5.40
CA PHE A 100 -16.68 1.58 4.62
C PHE A 100 -17.96 1.84 5.44
N GLY A 101 -17.83 2.53 6.56
CA GLY A 101 -18.99 2.84 7.42
C GLY A 101 -19.71 1.58 7.90
N ASN A 102 -21.03 1.56 7.77
CA ASN A 102 -21.88 0.46 8.23
C ASN A 102 -21.87 -0.77 7.29
N GLU A 103 -21.36 -0.64 6.07
CA GLU A 103 -21.34 -1.72 5.08
C GLU A 103 -20.14 -2.66 5.25
N LYS A 104 -19.20 -2.33 6.12
CA LYS A 104 -17.94 -3.05 6.32
C LYS A 104 -18.11 -4.56 6.54
N ASP A 105 -19.13 -4.96 7.31
CA ASP A 105 -19.30 -6.36 7.71
C ASP A 105 -19.99 -7.19 6.61
N GLN A 106 -20.69 -6.56 5.65
CA GLN A 106 -21.41 -7.22 4.57
C GLN A 106 -20.61 -7.38 3.28
N ARG A 107 -19.51 -6.62 3.14
CA ARG A 107 -18.75 -6.59 1.88
C ARG A 107 -18.23 -7.96 1.43
N TYR A 108 -17.90 -8.82 2.36
CA TYR A 108 -17.28 -10.12 2.09
C TYR A 108 -18.18 -11.34 2.37
N GLU A 109 -19.45 -11.16 2.76
CA GLU A 109 -20.35 -12.25 3.17
C GLU A 109 -20.45 -13.40 2.15
N GLN A 110 -20.41 -13.10 0.85
CA GLN A 110 -20.48 -14.08 -0.23
C GLN A 110 -19.12 -14.30 -0.92
N LEU A 111 -18.08 -13.66 -0.48
CA LEU A 111 -16.76 -13.66 -1.11
C LEU A 111 -15.73 -14.49 -0.34
N VAL A 112 -16.06 -14.94 0.86
CA VAL A 112 -15.20 -15.79 1.68
C VAL A 112 -16.01 -16.93 2.29
N PRO A 113 -15.35 -18.04 2.71
CA PRO A 113 -16.01 -19.13 3.45
C PRO A 113 -16.66 -18.59 4.74
N ALA A 114 -17.77 -19.20 5.15
CA ALA A 114 -18.45 -18.85 6.41
C ALA A 114 -17.56 -19.02 7.66
N SER A 115 -16.51 -19.82 7.58
CA SER A 115 -15.50 -19.99 8.64
C SER A 115 -14.40 -18.93 8.63
N CYS A 116 -14.33 -18.08 7.59
CA CYS A 116 -13.33 -17.04 7.47
C CYS A 116 -13.58 -15.95 8.54
N LYS A 117 -12.53 -15.56 9.25
CA LYS A 117 -12.59 -14.38 10.10
C LYS A 117 -12.24 -13.14 9.28
N THR A 118 -13.15 -12.17 9.24
CA THR A 118 -12.91 -10.88 8.58
C THR A 118 -12.46 -9.82 9.60
N LEU A 119 -11.41 -9.10 9.26
CA LEU A 119 -10.89 -7.95 9.99
C LEU A 119 -11.09 -6.71 9.12
N THR A 120 -12.20 -5.99 9.35
CA THR A 120 -12.64 -4.89 8.49
C THR A 120 -12.56 -3.55 9.19
N GLY A 121 -12.02 -2.57 8.50
CA GLY A 121 -11.93 -1.18 8.95
C GLY A 121 -10.58 -0.77 9.54
N PRO A 122 -10.42 0.54 9.79
CA PRO A 122 -9.14 1.17 10.21
C PRO A 122 -8.56 0.65 11.52
N HIS A 123 -9.39 0.04 12.36
CA HIS A 123 -8.91 -0.58 13.61
C HIS A 123 -7.87 -1.68 13.37
N TYR A 124 -7.89 -2.27 12.19
CA TYR A 124 -6.97 -3.31 11.75
C TYR A 124 -5.91 -2.80 10.76
N ALA A 125 -5.71 -1.49 10.68
CA ALA A 125 -4.71 -0.92 9.78
C ALA A 125 -3.31 -1.46 10.09
N LEU A 126 -2.61 -1.90 9.06
CA LEU A 126 -1.23 -2.38 9.15
C LEU A 126 -0.27 -1.19 9.23
N LEU A 127 0.12 -0.84 10.44
CA LEU A 127 1.06 0.25 10.70
C LEU A 127 2.36 -0.30 11.29
N GLY A 128 3.48 0.35 10.93
CA GLY A 128 4.75 0.06 11.57
C GLY A 128 4.72 0.36 13.09
N PRO A 129 5.51 -0.34 13.90
CA PRO A 129 5.51 -0.17 15.36
C PRO A 129 5.88 1.25 15.79
N GLU A 130 6.64 1.98 14.99
CA GLU A 130 7.03 3.36 15.24
C GLU A 130 5.84 4.33 15.29
N TYR A 131 4.75 4.04 14.56
CA TYR A 131 3.52 4.86 14.62
C TYR A 131 2.87 4.77 15.99
N ALA A 132 2.75 3.58 16.56
CA ALA A 132 2.23 3.39 17.91
C ALA A 132 3.11 4.07 18.97
N GLN A 133 4.43 4.00 18.82
CA GLN A 133 5.38 4.64 19.72
C GLN A 133 5.28 6.17 19.67
N LEU A 134 5.13 6.74 18.49
CA LEU A 134 5.05 8.20 18.32
C LEU A 134 3.67 8.76 18.68
N HIS A 135 2.61 7.99 18.53
CA HIS A 135 1.23 8.43 18.77
C HIS A 135 1.05 9.17 20.11
N ALA A 136 1.61 8.62 21.18
CA ALA A 136 1.51 9.22 22.51
C ALA A 136 2.34 10.51 22.68
N HIS A 137 3.22 10.83 21.74
CA HIS A 137 4.18 11.93 21.84
C HIS A 137 3.96 13.00 20.77
N VAL A 138 2.92 12.86 19.94
CA VAL A 138 2.62 13.87 18.91
C VAL A 138 2.20 15.18 19.59
N PRO A 139 2.84 16.33 19.24
CA PRO A 139 2.49 17.61 19.83
C PRO A 139 1.11 18.05 19.38
N GLN A 140 0.44 18.82 20.25
CA GLN A 140 -0.81 19.46 19.86
C GLN A 140 -0.53 20.51 18.75
N ARG A 141 -1.28 20.42 17.66
CA ARG A 141 -1.15 21.31 16.51
C ARG A 141 -2.08 22.51 16.67
N ASN A 142 -1.52 23.68 16.88
CA ASN A 142 -2.28 24.92 17.07
C ASN A 142 -2.16 25.90 15.89
N GLU A 143 -1.07 25.81 15.15
CA GLU A 143 -0.75 26.70 14.04
C GLU A 143 -0.16 25.91 12.87
N LEU A 144 -0.44 26.34 11.65
CA LEU A 144 0.15 25.76 10.45
C LEU A 144 1.53 26.37 10.20
N LYS A 145 2.58 25.65 10.54
CA LYS A 145 3.99 26.03 10.33
C LYS A 145 4.74 25.08 9.39
N ARG A 146 4.26 23.84 9.27
CA ARG A 146 4.93 22.80 8.50
C ARG A 146 3.94 21.91 7.76
N VAL A 147 4.16 21.75 6.47
CA VAL A 147 3.38 20.87 5.60
C VAL A 147 4.26 19.71 5.14
N MET A 148 3.73 18.49 5.19
CA MET A 148 4.31 17.33 4.53
C MET A 148 3.56 17.01 3.25
N VAL A 149 4.29 16.71 2.17
CA VAL A 149 3.72 16.36 0.85
C VAL A 149 4.24 14.99 0.42
N TYR A 150 3.32 14.02 0.21
CA TYR A 150 3.65 12.69 -0.29
C TYR A 150 2.49 12.03 -1.04
N PHE A 151 2.65 11.73 -2.31
CA PHE A 151 1.63 11.14 -3.18
C PHE A 151 1.96 9.69 -3.61
N GLY A 152 2.67 8.95 -2.76
CA GLY A 152 2.99 7.55 -3.03
C GLY A 152 4.29 7.33 -3.81
N GLY A 153 4.50 6.07 -4.21
CA GLY A 153 5.77 5.62 -4.79
C GLY A 153 6.02 6.10 -6.23
N VAL A 154 4.96 6.28 -7.02
CA VAL A 154 5.04 6.55 -8.47
C VAL A 154 4.64 7.98 -8.82
N ASP A 155 3.51 8.47 -8.28
CA ASP A 155 2.91 9.79 -8.59
C ASP A 155 2.89 10.11 -10.11
N PRO A 156 2.16 9.33 -10.92
CA PRO A 156 2.24 9.41 -12.38
C PRO A 156 1.77 10.76 -12.93
N ASP A 157 0.84 11.41 -12.24
CA ASP A 157 0.23 12.68 -12.66
C ASP A 157 0.94 13.92 -12.09
N ASN A 158 2.11 13.73 -11.45
CA ASN A 158 2.88 14.79 -10.81
C ASN A 158 2.06 15.68 -9.86
N VAL A 159 1.23 15.05 -9.02
CA VAL A 159 0.43 15.78 -8.05
C VAL A 159 1.31 16.46 -7.01
N THR A 160 2.47 15.88 -6.71
CA THR A 160 3.52 16.51 -5.88
C THR A 160 3.95 17.87 -6.44
N GLY A 161 4.29 17.92 -7.74
CA GLY A 161 4.69 19.17 -8.40
C GLY A 161 3.56 20.23 -8.37
N ARG A 162 2.34 19.82 -8.72
CA ARG A 162 1.16 20.70 -8.68
C ARG A 162 0.87 21.23 -7.26
N THR A 163 1.07 20.41 -6.25
CA THR A 163 0.93 20.83 -4.84
C THR A 163 2.00 21.86 -4.47
N LEU A 164 3.24 21.64 -4.88
CA LEU A 164 4.32 22.61 -4.66
C LEU A 164 4.04 23.93 -5.38
N GLU A 165 3.54 23.93 -6.62
CA GLU A 165 3.14 25.14 -7.33
C GLU A 165 2.07 25.93 -6.55
N ALA A 166 1.07 25.25 -6.02
CA ALA A 166 0.05 25.89 -5.17
C ALA A 166 0.64 26.49 -3.89
N LEU A 167 1.68 25.88 -3.33
CA LEU A 167 2.36 26.36 -2.13
C LEU A 167 3.29 27.58 -2.36
N PHE A 168 3.44 28.07 -3.61
CA PHE A 168 4.10 29.35 -3.90
C PHE A 168 3.23 30.58 -3.60
N ASP A 169 1.98 30.38 -3.17
CA ASP A 169 1.15 31.50 -2.73
C ASP A 169 1.89 32.35 -1.67
N PRO A 170 1.99 33.68 -1.84
CA PRO A 170 2.71 34.56 -0.90
C PRO A 170 2.24 34.44 0.56
N ARG A 171 0.98 34.06 0.79
CA ARG A 171 0.42 33.82 2.13
C ARG A 171 1.04 32.62 2.83
N LEU A 172 1.65 31.69 2.07
CA LEU A 172 2.25 30.44 2.54
C LEU A 172 3.78 30.48 2.57
N LYS A 173 4.40 31.64 2.33
CA LYS A 173 5.86 31.78 2.18
C LYS A 173 6.66 31.34 3.41
N ASP A 174 6.09 31.53 4.60
CA ASP A 174 6.74 31.25 5.88
C ASP A 174 6.47 29.81 6.38
N ILE A 175 5.72 29.02 5.62
CA ILE A 175 5.42 27.64 5.95
C ILE A 175 6.54 26.73 5.41
N ALA A 176 7.14 25.94 6.30
CA ALA A 176 8.10 24.91 5.92
C ALA A 176 7.39 23.75 5.19
N VAL A 177 8.04 23.18 4.16
CA VAL A 177 7.49 22.06 3.40
C VAL A 177 8.47 20.90 3.33
N ASP A 178 8.07 19.75 3.83
CA ASP A 178 8.78 18.48 3.67
C ASP A 178 8.17 17.71 2.50
N VAL A 179 8.95 17.46 1.47
CA VAL A 179 8.51 16.70 0.27
C VAL A 179 9.18 15.35 0.27
N VAL A 180 8.40 14.30 0.10
CA VAL A 180 8.92 12.95 -0.13
C VAL A 180 8.51 12.48 -1.51
N LEU A 181 9.46 11.96 -2.28
CA LEU A 181 9.21 11.33 -3.58
C LEU A 181 9.54 9.85 -3.50
N GLY A 182 8.68 9.03 -4.06
CA GLY A 182 8.97 7.62 -4.28
C GLY A 182 10.16 7.41 -5.23
N HIS A 183 10.77 6.24 -5.13
CA HIS A 183 11.91 5.87 -5.98
C HIS A 183 11.58 5.87 -7.49
N GLN A 184 10.35 5.54 -7.83
CA GLN A 184 9.88 5.36 -9.20
C GLN A 184 9.25 6.62 -9.81
N SER A 185 9.27 7.75 -9.10
CA SER A 185 8.72 9.00 -9.64
C SER A 185 9.54 9.51 -10.83
N SER A 186 8.90 9.61 -12.00
CA SER A 186 9.47 10.19 -13.23
C SER A 186 9.64 11.72 -13.13
N HIS A 187 9.02 12.35 -12.14
CA HIS A 187 8.95 13.82 -12.02
C HIS A 187 10.00 14.42 -11.10
N ARG A 188 11.00 13.62 -10.67
CA ARG A 188 12.02 14.03 -9.70
C ARG A 188 12.74 15.32 -10.09
N LYS A 189 13.07 15.49 -11.39
CA LYS A 189 13.77 16.70 -11.87
C LYS A 189 12.91 17.94 -11.70
N THR A 190 11.67 17.90 -12.15
CA THR A 190 10.70 19.01 -12.02
C THR A 190 10.45 19.37 -10.57
N VAL A 191 10.23 18.38 -9.71
CA VAL A 191 10.02 18.62 -8.27
C VAL A 191 11.26 19.24 -7.62
N MET A 192 12.46 18.79 -8.00
CA MET A 192 13.71 19.36 -7.47
C MET A 192 13.90 20.81 -7.85
N GLU A 193 13.53 21.20 -9.08
CA GLU A 193 13.54 22.60 -9.53
C GLU A 193 12.56 23.47 -8.71
N LEU A 194 11.35 22.97 -8.44
CA LEU A 194 10.38 23.68 -7.59
C LEU A 194 10.86 23.82 -6.15
N VAL A 195 11.40 22.75 -5.58
CA VAL A 195 11.99 22.77 -4.22
C VAL A 195 13.12 23.78 -4.10
N THR A 196 14.01 23.87 -5.10
CA THR A 196 15.12 24.84 -5.09
C THR A 196 14.63 26.30 -5.14
N ARG A 197 13.51 26.55 -5.80
CA ARG A 197 12.94 27.88 -5.97
C ARG A 197 12.10 28.34 -4.76
N ARG A 198 11.55 27.40 -3.99
CA ARG A 198 10.70 27.73 -2.83
C ARG A 198 11.52 27.69 -1.53
N PRO A 199 11.62 28.82 -0.79
CA PRO A 199 12.25 28.84 0.53
C PRO A 199 11.59 27.84 1.50
N LEU A 200 12.33 27.43 2.53
CA LEU A 200 11.85 26.52 3.59
C LEU A 200 11.28 25.20 3.08
N THR A 201 11.73 24.74 1.90
CA THR A 201 11.28 23.48 1.31
C THR A 201 12.43 22.47 1.26
N THR A 202 12.19 21.26 1.73
CA THR A 202 13.16 20.18 1.76
C THR A 202 12.65 18.97 0.99
N LEU A 203 13.41 18.52 0.00
CA LEU A 203 13.19 17.23 -0.65
C LEU A 203 13.96 16.15 0.09
N HIS A 204 13.24 15.25 0.71
CA HIS A 204 13.83 14.12 1.41
C HIS A 204 14.25 13.02 0.43
N LYS A 205 15.33 12.31 0.78
CA LYS A 205 15.63 11.02 0.16
C LYS A 205 14.50 10.04 0.50
N PRO A 206 14.31 8.99 -0.31
CA PRO A 206 13.37 7.94 0.06
C PRO A 206 13.62 7.41 1.47
N LEU A 207 12.56 7.33 2.25
CA LEU A 207 12.59 6.95 3.66
C LEU A 207 11.97 5.57 3.83
N SER A 208 12.45 4.81 4.79
CA SER A 208 11.84 3.54 5.20
C SER A 208 10.52 3.73 5.95
N SER A 209 10.33 4.90 6.58
CA SER A 209 9.10 5.26 7.29
C SER A 209 8.86 6.77 7.20
N LEU A 210 7.61 7.16 7.10
CA LEU A 210 7.16 8.55 7.10
C LEU A 210 6.83 9.07 8.51
N ALA A 211 6.84 8.20 9.51
CA ALA A 211 6.34 8.48 10.85
C ALA A 211 6.94 9.76 11.47
N GLY A 212 8.27 9.92 11.37
CA GLY A 212 8.94 11.11 11.90
C GLY A 212 8.59 12.43 11.17
N LEU A 213 8.27 12.36 9.87
CA LEU A 213 7.81 13.53 9.11
C LEU A 213 6.36 13.85 9.43
N ILE A 214 5.50 12.85 9.51
CA ILE A 214 4.07 13.02 9.84
C ILE A 214 3.94 13.58 11.27
N ALA A 215 4.69 13.04 12.23
CA ALA A 215 4.61 13.47 13.63
C ALA A 215 4.95 14.96 13.82
N ARG A 216 5.86 15.53 13.02
CA ARG A 216 6.26 16.94 13.10
C ARG A 216 5.51 17.87 12.14
N ALA A 217 4.71 17.32 11.21
CA ALA A 217 3.92 18.14 10.30
C ALA A 217 2.63 18.61 10.98
N ASP A 218 2.21 19.84 10.68
CA ASP A 218 0.92 20.38 11.11
C ASP A 218 -0.20 20.01 10.13
N LEU A 219 0.18 19.79 8.87
CA LEU A 219 -0.70 19.35 7.79
C LEU A 219 0.03 18.36 6.89
N ALA A 220 -0.63 17.28 6.52
CA ALA A 220 -0.12 16.35 5.52
C ALA A 220 -1.02 16.33 4.28
N ILE A 221 -0.42 16.55 3.11
CA ILE A 221 -1.09 16.50 1.80
C ILE A 221 -0.60 15.26 1.07
N GLY A 222 -1.50 14.38 0.67
CA GLY A 222 -1.09 13.13 0.03
C GLY A 222 -2.24 12.32 -0.54
N ALA A 223 -1.88 11.27 -1.27
CA ALA A 223 -2.84 10.31 -1.82
C ALA A 223 -3.54 9.48 -0.74
N GLY A 224 -4.63 8.82 -1.14
CA GLY A 224 -5.25 7.75 -0.37
C GLY A 224 -4.36 6.51 -0.28
N GLY A 225 -4.84 5.45 0.38
CA GLY A 225 -4.10 4.21 0.63
C GLY A 225 -3.57 4.12 2.07
N THR A 226 -2.63 3.20 2.32
CA THR A 226 -2.10 2.89 3.66
C THR A 226 -1.60 4.13 4.41
N THR A 227 -0.97 5.08 3.70
CA THR A 227 -0.49 6.33 4.33
C THR A 227 -1.60 7.21 4.90
N THR A 228 -2.86 6.98 4.54
CA THR A 228 -4.01 7.62 5.19
C THR A 228 -4.09 7.21 6.66
N TRP A 229 -3.94 5.93 6.93
CA TRP A 229 -4.00 5.40 8.30
C TRP A 229 -2.78 5.79 9.12
N GLU A 230 -1.61 5.88 8.48
CA GLU A 230 -0.40 6.43 9.07
C GLU A 230 -0.61 7.88 9.55
N ARG A 231 -1.20 8.72 8.71
CA ARG A 231 -1.56 10.11 9.05
C ARG A 231 -2.62 10.16 10.15
N CYS A 232 -3.68 9.37 10.05
CA CYS A 232 -4.71 9.32 11.06
C CYS A 232 -4.19 8.83 12.43
N CYS A 233 -3.19 7.95 12.44
CA CYS A 233 -2.57 7.48 13.67
C CYS A 233 -1.80 8.59 14.38
N LEU A 234 -1.17 9.48 13.66
CA LEU A 234 -0.36 10.57 14.23
C LEU A 234 -1.08 11.94 14.25
N GLY A 235 -2.37 11.98 13.88
CA GLY A 235 -3.26 13.14 13.96
C GLY A 235 -3.16 14.09 12.80
#